data_b0d6606fb4b45dc4ed2f82f2fab06000
#
_entry.id   b0d6606fb4b45dc4ed2f82f2fab06000
#
_cell.length_a   1.000
_cell.length_b   1.000
_cell.length_c   1.000
_cell.angle_alpha   90.00
_cell.angle_beta   90.00
_cell.angle_gamma   90.00
#
_symmetry.space_group_name_H-M   'P 1'
#
loop_
_entity.id
_entity.type
_entity.pdbx_description
1 polymer ?
#
loop_
_entity_poly.entity_id
_entity_poly.type
_entity_poly.pdbx_seq_one_letter_code
_entity_poly.pdbx_strand_id
1 'polypeptide(L)'
;MPRPVSDQVVVLMGASSGIGRATALAFAARGARVVCAGRTARALDTLAGEIGGAGGTALAVPTDITDPAAVRALADAAEAEFGRIDTWVNVAGVSVFGRVEEITDEEFERVLRVNFLGHVHGVRAVLPALRRAGGGSVIGVASVEGVRAVPLHAPYTASKFALRGFYDCLRIELAQEGAPIAVTTILPGAIDTPFFEHARSKLGALPKPPPPVYAPETVADTIVFASTHPRREIPVGGAAVGFFLGQRLSPAITDALLSLRRVGSRSFRNTLPDNGTDNVDSTVDEPGQVHGSHPGRVIRRSAFTRLAGTLPRPGDLLTAAVSRRHRATG
;
A
#
# COMPACT_ATOMS: atom_id res chain seq x y z
N MET A 1 21.83 -2.31 10.06
CA MET A 1 20.55 -2.73 10.65
C MET A 1 19.55 -1.59 10.46
N PRO A 2 18.25 -1.86 10.26
CA PRO A 2 17.25 -0.81 10.23
C PRO A 2 17.27 0.01 11.53
N ARG A 3 17.00 1.32 11.42
CA ARG A 3 16.93 2.21 12.59
C ARG A 3 15.69 1.89 13.44
N PRO A 4 15.72 2.12 14.76
CA PRO A 4 14.51 2.13 15.59
C PRO A 4 13.45 3.07 15.00
N VAL A 5 12.18 2.74 15.16
CA VAL A 5 11.08 3.54 14.57
C VAL A 5 11.14 4.99 15.05
N SER A 6 11.46 5.23 16.33
CA SER A 6 11.61 6.58 16.93
C SER A 6 12.63 7.48 16.24
N ASP A 7 13.61 6.88 15.57
CA ASP A 7 14.71 7.61 14.94
C ASP A 7 14.51 7.77 13.43
N GLN A 8 13.42 7.21 12.88
CA GLN A 8 13.17 7.23 11.44
C GLN A 8 12.50 8.52 10.97
N VAL A 9 12.89 8.93 9.76
CA VAL A 9 12.13 9.83 8.90
C VAL A 9 11.38 8.97 7.88
N VAL A 10 10.06 9.05 7.90
CA VAL A 10 9.17 8.20 7.11
C VAL A 10 8.36 9.05 6.14
N VAL A 11 8.47 8.77 4.86
CA VAL A 11 7.65 9.41 3.81
C VAL A 11 6.52 8.47 3.42
N LEU A 12 5.28 8.98 3.43
CA LEU A 12 4.05 8.24 3.13
C LEU A 12 3.36 8.85 1.90
N MET A 13 3.43 8.20 0.75
CA MET A 13 2.66 8.56 -0.43
C MET A 13 1.26 7.93 -0.38
N GLY A 14 0.23 8.76 -0.21
CA GLY A 14 -1.17 8.34 -0.03
C GLY A 14 -1.61 8.40 1.43
N ALA A 15 -1.18 9.44 2.18
CA ALA A 15 -1.44 9.61 3.61
C ALA A 15 -2.80 10.23 3.93
N SER A 16 -3.55 10.72 2.94
CA SER A 16 -4.78 11.50 3.16
C SER A 16 -5.90 10.72 3.83
N SER A 17 -5.99 9.40 3.62
CA SER A 17 -7.06 8.55 4.17
C SER A 17 -6.66 7.09 4.35
N GLY A 18 -7.54 6.29 4.93
CA GLY A 18 -7.47 4.84 5.00
C GLY A 18 -6.15 4.31 5.61
N ILE A 19 -5.55 3.34 4.91
CA ILE A 19 -4.29 2.69 5.33
C ILE A 19 -3.17 3.70 5.51
N GLY A 20 -3.04 4.68 4.58
CA GLY A 20 -1.97 5.67 4.64
C GLY A 20 -2.07 6.57 5.88
N ARG A 21 -3.28 7.09 6.18
CA ARG A 21 -3.53 7.90 7.38
C ARG A 21 -3.28 7.09 8.65
N ALA A 22 -3.80 5.86 8.74
CA ALA A 22 -3.54 4.97 9.86
C ALA A 22 -2.03 4.68 10.05
N THR A 23 -1.30 4.53 8.96
CA THR A 23 0.14 4.29 8.98
C THR A 23 0.91 5.52 9.48
N ALA A 24 0.54 6.72 9.05
CA ALA A 24 1.14 7.97 9.53
C ALA A 24 0.97 8.12 11.05
N LEU A 25 -0.26 7.93 11.54
CA LEU A 25 -0.57 7.96 12.97
C LEU A 25 0.22 6.90 13.75
N ALA A 26 0.32 5.67 13.19
CA ALA A 26 1.04 4.59 13.84
C ALA A 26 2.56 4.81 13.95
N PHE A 27 3.19 5.41 12.94
CA PHE A 27 4.59 5.83 12.99
C PHE A 27 4.82 6.99 13.96
N ALA A 28 3.99 8.04 13.87
CA ALA A 28 4.09 9.22 14.73
C ALA A 28 3.93 8.85 16.21
N ALA A 29 2.97 7.99 16.55
CA ALA A 29 2.76 7.48 17.91
C ALA A 29 3.97 6.69 18.48
N ARG A 30 4.90 6.27 17.61
CA ARG A 30 6.15 5.58 17.97
C ARG A 30 7.38 6.51 17.89
N GLY A 31 7.17 7.82 17.76
CA GLY A 31 8.20 8.84 17.76
C GLY A 31 8.88 9.09 16.41
N ALA A 32 8.43 8.48 15.32
CA ALA A 32 8.96 8.79 13.99
C ALA A 32 8.55 10.20 13.52
N ARG A 33 9.40 10.84 12.72
CA ARG A 33 9.07 12.04 11.96
C ARG A 33 8.42 11.64 10.65
N VAL A 34 7.22 12.15 10.37
CA VAL A 34 6.40 11.65 9.26
C VAL A 34 6.18 12.74 8.23
N VAL A 35 6.47 12.44 6.95
CA VAL A 35 6.11 13.28 5.81
C VAL A 35 4.88 12.67 5.16
N CYS A 36 3.77 13.40 5.23
CA CYS A 36 2.45 12.98 4.75
C CYS A 36 2.21 13.55 3.36
N ALA A 37 2.14 12.71 2.33
CA ALA A 37 1.91 13.14 0.95
C ALA A 37 0.61 12.57 0.38
N GLY A 38 -0.06 13.39 -0.44
CA GLY A 38 -1.31 13.08 -1.12
C GLY A 38 -1.84 14.30 -1.86
N ARG A 39 -2.92 14.16 -2.63
CA ARG A 39 -3.48 15.25 -3.43
C ARG A 39 -4.28 16.27 -2.63
N THR A 40 -4.97 15.85 -1.57
CA THR A 40 -5.91 16.66 -0.79
C THR A 40 -5.20 17.36 0.35
N ALA A 41 -4.81 18.63 0.16
CA ALA A 41 -4.09 19.43 1.15
C ALA A 41 -4.82 19.46 2.50
N ARG A 42 -6.13 19.74 2.51
CA ARG A 42 -6.95 19.78 3.73
C ARG A 42 -6.85 18.50 4.56
N ALA A 43 -6.86 17.31 3.92
CA ALA A 43 -6.74 16.05 4.63
C ALA A 43 -5.34 15.85 5.24
N LEU A 44 -4.29 16.33 4.55
CA LEU A 44 -2.92 16.27 5.04
C LEU A 44 -2.70 17.25 6.21
N ASP A 45 -3.23 18.47 6.13
CA ASP A 45 -3.15 19.47 7.19
C ASP A 45 -3.87 18.98 8.47
N THR A 46 -5.06 18.36 8.29
CA THR A 46 -5.79 17.75 9.39
C THR A 46 -4.98 16.63 10.05
N LEU A 47 -4.33 15.78 9.23
CA LEU A 47 -3.49 14.69 9.74
C LEU A 47 -2.24 15.25 10.47
N ALA A 48 -1.58 16.25 9.91
CA ALA A 48 -0.41 16.86 10.55
C ALA A 48 -0.79 17.54 11.87
N GLY A 49 -1.94 18.21 11.91
CA GLY A 49 -2.50 18.80 13.14
C GLY A 49 -2.84 17.75 14.21
N GLU A 50 -3.42 16.62 13.82
CA GLU A 50 -3.70 15.49 14.72
C GLU A 50 -2.42 14.89 15.29
N ILE A 51 -1.40 14.69 14.47
CA ILE A 51 -0.08 14.20 14.90
C ILE A 51 0.59 15.19 15.84
N GLY A 52 0.59 16.49 15.48
CA GLY A 52 1.16 17.56 16.31
C GLY A 52 0.45 17.70 17.65
N GLY A 53 -0.88 17.64 17.66
CA GLY A 53 -1.70 17.68 18.88
C GLY A 53 -1.44 16.51 19.83
N ALA A 54 -0.97 15.37 19.29
CA ALA A 54 -0.54 14.21 20.08
C ALA A 54 0.96 14.26 20.47
N GLY A 55 1.67 15.35 20.20
CA GLY A 55 3.09 15.52 20.51
C GLY A 55 4.05 14.90 19.50
N GLY A 56 3.56 14.44 18.35
CA GLY A 56 4.36 13.91 17.24
C GLY A 56 4.84 15.01 16.27
N THR A 57 5.62 14.61 15.27
CA THR A 57 6.15 15.53 14.24
C THR A 57 5.70 15.05 12.86
N ALA A 58 5.03 15.93 12.12
CA ALA A 58 4.60 15.67 10.76
C ALA A 58 4.79 16.88 9.83
N LEU A 59 5.12 16.60 8.58
CA LEU A 59 5.16 17.57 7.47
C LEU A 59 4.11 17.17 6.43
N ALA A 60 3.19 18.07 6.10
CA ALA A 60 2.21 17.89 5.03
C ALA A 60 2.79 18.41 3.71
N VAL A 61 2.80 17.56 2.66
CA VAL A 61 3.29 17.91 1.33
C VAL A 61 2.26 17.50 0.28
N PRO A 62 1.43 18.41 -0.21
CA PRO A 62 0.51 18.12 -1.30
C PRO A 62 1.25 17.63 -2.55
N THR A 63 0.92 16.43 -3.00
CA THR A 63 1.67 15.75 -4.07
C THR A 63 0.74 14.92 -4.94
N ASP A 64 0.72 15.16 -6.24
CA ASP A 64 0.18 14.19 -7.21
C ASP A 64 1.27 13.19 -7.59
N ILE A 65 1.07 11.93 -7.23
CA ILE A 65 2.05 10.87 -7.48
C ILE A 65 2.20 10.51 -8.97
N THR A 66 1.30 11.00 -9.83
CA THR A 66 1.38 10.82 -11.28
C THR A 66 2.33 11.82 -11.93
N ASP A 67 2.73 12.87 -11.22
CA ASP A 67 3.76 13.80 -11.63
C ASP A 67 5.12 13.42 -11.03
N PRO A 68 6.09 12.93 -11.84
CA PRO A 68 7.40 12.54 -11.34
C PRO A 68 8.22 13.73 -10.80
N ALA A 69 7.93 14.99 -11.22
CA ALA A 69 8.61 16.17 -10.69
C ALA A 69 8.11 16.50 -9.27
N ALA A 70 6.79 16.43 -9.06
CA ALA A 70 6.19 16.62 -7.73
C ALA A 70 6.68 15.55 -6.74
N VAL A 71 6.83 14.30 -7.19
CA VAL A 71 7.34 13.22 -6.33
C VAL A 71 8.82 13.38 -6.00
N ARG A 72 9.64 13.91 -6.91
CA ARG A 72 11.03 14.30 -6.58
C ARG A 72 11.06 15.44 -5.55
N ALA A 73 10.26 16.49 -5.77
CA ALA A 73 10.15 17.61 -4.82
C ALA A 73 9.70 17.17 -3.42
N LEU A 74 8.85 16.15 -3.32
CA LEU A 74 8.47 15.53 -2.05
C LEU A 74 9.69 14.91 -1.32
N ALA A 75 10.55 14.18 -2.03
CA ALA A 75 11.76 13.62 -1.45
C ALA A 75 12.74 14.71 -1.00
N ASP A 76 12.91 15.75 -1.83
CA ASP A 76 13.76 16.92 -1.52
C ASP A 76 13.24 17.68 -0.29
N ALA A 77 11.92 17.88 -0.18
CA ALA A 77 11.30 18.52 0.98
C ALA A 77 11.51 17.72 2.27
N ALA A 78 11.40 16.39 2.20
CA ALA A 78 11.67 15.53 3.34
C ALA A 78 13.13 15.59 3.81
N GLU A 79 14.09 15.62 2.88
CA GLU A 79 15.52 15.79 3.21
C GLU A 79 15.85 17.19 3.70
N ALA A 80 15.23 18.23 3.15
CA ALA A 80 15.42 19.62 3.60
C ALA A 80 14.93 19.82 5.03
N GLU A 81 13.77 19.26 5.39
CA GLU A 81 13.18 19.41 6.72
C GLU A 81 13.86 18.55 7.78
N PHE A 82 14.17 17.28 7.46
CA PHE A 82 14.61 16.30 8.44
C PHE A 82 16.03 15.78 8.23
N GLY A 83 16.72 16.20 7.17
CA GLY A 83 18.11 15.86 6.88
C GLY A 83 18.31 14.47 6.26
N ARG A 84 17.28 13.62 6.17
CA ARG A 84 17.36 12.25 5.67
C ARG A 84 16.00 11.63 5.40
N ILE A 85 16.00 10.50 4.72
CA ILE A 85 14.86 9.57 4.62
C ILE A 85 15.33 8.17 5.03
N ASP A 86 14.57 7.50 5.90
CA ASP A 86 14.87 6.12 6.35
C ASP A 86 13.88 5.10 5.79
N THR A 87 12.63 5.48 5.67
CA THR A 87 11.56 4.60 5.15
C THR A 87 10.67 5.38 4.18
N TRP A 88 10.43 4.77 3.01
CA TRP A 88 9.50 5.27 2.01
C TRP A 88 8.35 4.28 1.81
N VAL A 89 7.12 4.74 2.00
CA VAL A 89 5.92 3.91 1.91
C VAL A 89 5.02 4.38 0.76
N ASN A 90 4.82 3.54 -0.23
CA ASN A 90 3.89 3.74 -1.33
C ASN A 90 2.55 3.07 -0.99
N VAL A 91 1.51 3.85 -0.68
CA VAL A 91 0.17 3.35 -0.31
C VAL A 91 -0.90 3.80 -1.31
N ALA A 92 -0.68 4.94 -1.96
CA ALA A 92 -1.68 5.56 -2.83
C ALA A 92 -2.25 4.60 -3.87
N GLY A 93 -3.54 4.70 -4.11
CA GLY A 93 -4.22 3.92 -5.12
C GLY A 93 -5.67 4.37 -5.32
N VAL A 94 -6.16 4.19 -6.52
CA VAL A 94 -7.54 4.46 -6.96
C VAL A 94 -8.12 3.21 -7.59
N SER A 95 -9.44 3.19 -7.79
CA SER A 95 -10.12 2.05 -8.36
C SER A 95 -11.30 2.43 -9.24
N VAL A 96 -11.53 1.59 -10.26
CA VAL A 96 -12.74 1.57 -11.06
C VAL A 96 -13.33 0.16 -11.00
N PHE A 97 -14.61 0.06 -10.60
CA PHE A 97 -15.36 -1.19 -10.59
C PHE A 97 -16.33 -1.24 -11.77
N GLY A 98 -16.23 -2.30 -12.56
CA GLY A 98 -17.06 -2.54 -13.74
C GLY A 98 -16.64 -3.79 -14.49
N ARG A 99 -17.42 -4.19 -15.48
CA ARG A 99 -17.01 -5.24 -16.43
C ARG A 99 -15.92 -4.69 -17.34
N VAL A 100 -15.07 -5.57 -17.85
CA VAL A 100 -13.94 -5.16 -18.71
C VAL A 100 -14.39 -4.31 -19.89
N GLU A 101 -15.50 -4.69 -20.53
CA GLU A 101 -16.07 -3.97 -21.65
C GLU A 101 -16.76 -2.63 -21.31
N GLU A 102 -17.00 -2.35 -20.03
CA GLU A 102 -17.62 -1.11 -19.54
C GLU A 102 -16.58 -0.06 -19.12
N ILE A 103 -15.36 -0.49 -18.82
CA ILE A 103 -14.27 0.39 -18.36
C ILE A 103 -13.58 0.97 -19.60
N THR A 104 -13.47 2.32 -19.67
CA THR A 104 -12.83 2.98 -20.81
C THR A 104 -11.31 2.85 -20.75
N ASP A 105 -10.66 3.08 -21.90
CA ASP A 105 -9.19 3.05 -21.98
C ASP A 105 -8.55 4.11 -21.07
N GLU A 106 -9.15 5.30 -20.98
CA GLU A 106 -8.67 6.41 -20.12
C GLU A 106 -8.78 6.03 -18.64
N GLU A 107 -9.87 5.39 -18.22
CA GLU A 107 -10.02 4.90 -16.84
C GLU A 107 -8.99 3.81 -16.53
N PHE A 108 -8.73 2.92 -17.48
CA PHE A 108 -7.73 1.87 -17.34
C PHE A 108 -6.34 2.46 -17.22
N GLU A 109 -5.96 3.40 -18.10
CA GLU A 109 -4.70 4.12 -18.04
C GLU A 109 -4.55 4.91 -16.73
N ARG A 110 -5.60 5.60 -16.29
CA ARG A 110 -5.56 6.41 -15.07
C ARG A 110 -5.27 5.54 -13.85
N VAL A 111 -5.92 4.39 -13.72
CA VAL A 111 -5.65 3.44 -12.63
C VAL A 111 -4.20 2.94 -12.69
N LEU A 112 -3.68 2.57 -13.86
CA LEU A 112 -2.28 2.16 -13.99
C LEU A 112 -1.31 3.29 -13.69
N ARG A 113 -1.59 4.51 -14.13
CA ARG A 113 -0.77 5.69 -13.88
C ARG A 113 -0.65 5.99 -12.40
N VAL A 114 -1.75 5.95 -11.66
CA VAL A 114 -1.75 6.16 -10.20
C VAL A 114 -1.14 4.96 -9.47
N ASN A 115 -1.72 3.77 -9.66
CA ASN A 115 -1.43 2.61 -8.82
C ASN A 115 -0.06 1.98 -9.12
N PHE A 116 0.44 2.10 -10.34
CA PHE A 116 1.70 1.49 -10.75
C PHE A 116 2.79 2.54 -11.00
N LEU A 117 2.61 3.45 -11.98
CA LEU A 117 3.65 4.42 -12.30
C LEU A 117 3.93 5.37 -11.14
N GLY A 118 2.93 5.77 -10.36
CA GLY A 118 3.13 6.55 -9.14
C GLY A 118 4.07 5.90 -8.15
N HIS A 119 3.98 4.58 -7.96
CA HIS A 119 4.92 3.83 -7.12
C HIS A 119 6.33 3.77 -7.73
N VAL A 120 6.43 3.64 -9.07
CA VAL A 120 7.72 3.72 -9.79
C VAL A 120 8.37 5.10 -9.57
N HIS A 121 7.59 6.18 -9.68
CA HIS A 121 8.09 7.54 -9.42
C HIS A 121 8.62 7.67 -7.98
N GLY A 122 7.87 7.17 -6.98
CA GLY A 122 8.29 7.18 -5.57
C GLY A 122 9.60 6.45 -5.34
N VAL A 123 9.74 5.25 -5.90
CA VAL A 123 10.98 4.47 -5.81
C VAL A 123 12.16 5.24 -6.44
N ARG A 124 11.99 5.75 -7.65
CA ARG A 124 13.04 6.51 -8.35
C ARG A 124 13.45 7.78 -7.59
N ALA A 125 12.51 8.46 -6.97
CA ALA A 125 12.78 9.66 -6.19
C ALA A 125 13.55 9.36 -4.90
N VAL A 126 13.22 8.27 -4.20
CA VAL A 126 13.81 8.00 -2.87
C VAL A 126 15.15 7.27 -2.93
N LEU A 127 15.44 6.47 -3.96
CA LEU A 127 16.66 5.67 -4.01
C LEU A 127 17.95 6.48 -3.81
N PRO A 128 18.14 7.70 -4.40
CA PRO A 128 19.30 8.52 -4.13
C PRO A 128 19.43 8.92 -2.65
N ALA A 129 18.31 9.31 -2.02
CA ALA A 129 18.28 9.71 -0.60
C ALA A 129 18.62 8.53 0.32
N LEU A 130 18.06 7.33 0.06
CA LEU A 130 18.36 6.12 0.82
C LEU A 130 19.85 5.72 0.68
N ARG A 131 20.43 5.87 -0.52
CA ARG A 131 21.86 5.63 -0.72
C ARG A 131 22.72 6.60 0.09
N ARG A 132 22.39 7.90 0.09
CA ARG A 132 23.06 8.92 0.93
C ARG A 132 22.93 8.64 2.42
N ALA A 133 21.77 8.14 2.84
CA ALA A 133 21.52 7.77 4.23
C ALA A 133 22.24 6.49 4.68
N GLY A 134 22.91 5.78 3.77
CA GLY A 134 23.60 4.52 4.04
C GLY A 134 22.66 3.30 4.13
N GLY A 135 21.45 3.42 3.57
CA GLY A 135 20.44 2.36 3.53
C GLY A 135 19.05 2.81 4.00
N GLY A 136 18.11 1.90 4.02
CA GLY A 136 16.74 2.15 4.46
C GLY A 136 15.73 1.13 3.95
N SER A 137 14.45 1.51 3.96
CA SER A 137 13.36 0.63 3.58
C SER A 137 12.44 1.26 2.54
N VAL A 138 12.12 0.52 1.49
CA VAL A 138 11.03 0.80 0.55
C VAL A 138 9.91 -0.19 0.81
N ILE A 139 8.72 0.31 1.12
CA ILE A 139 7.55 -0.51 1.40
C ILE A 139 6.46 -0.16 0.40
N GLY A 140 6.02 -1.15 -0.39
CA GLY A 140 4.94 -1.00 -1.36
C GLY A 140 3.68 -1.71 -0.92
N VAL A 141 2.55 -1.01 -0.94
CA VAL A 141 1.24 -1.62 -0.65
C VAL A 141 0.60 -2.06 -1.97
N ALA A 142 0.71 -3.36 -2.24
CA ALA A 142 0.01 -4.01 -3.35
C ALA A 142 -1.42 -4.44 -2.90
N SER A 143 -1.77 -5.69 -3.08
CA SER A 143 -3.04 -6.32 -2.67
C SER A 143 -2.94 -7.83 -2.80
N VAL A 144 -3.83 -8.58 -2.16
CA VAL A 144 -4.08 -9.99 -2.50
C VAL A 144 -4.53 -10.14 -3.97
N GLU A 145 -5.12 -9.09 -4.55
CA GLU A 145 -5.45 -9.05 -5.97
C GLU A 145 -4.23 -8.96 -6.89
N GLY A 146 -3.05 -8.69 -6.38
CA GLY A 146 -1.78 -8.89 -7.09
C GLY A 146 -1.30 -10.35 -7.10
N VAL A 147 -2.04 -11.26 -6.46
CA VAL A 147 -1.78 -12.72 -6.45
C VAL A 147 -2.89 -13.45 -7.21
N ARG A 148 -4.12 -13.02 -6.99
CA ARG A 148 -5.31 -13.63 -7.56
C ARG A 148 -6.26 -12.55 -8.06
N ALA A 149 -6.61 -12.62 -9.33
CA ALA A 149 -7.59 -11.73 -9.94
C ALA A 149 -9.00 -11.98 -9.39
N VAL A 150 -9.79 -10.92 -9.29
CA VAL A 150 -11.21 -10.97 -8.98
C VAL A 150 -12.02 -10.31 -10.11
N PRO A 151 -13.28 -10.71 -10.33
CA PRO A 151 -14.10 -10.10 -11.37
C PRO A 151 -14.45 -8.64 -11.04
N LEU A 152 -14.78 -7.85 -12.05
CA LEU A 152 -15.23 -6.45 -11.96
C LEU A 152 -14.16 -5.46 -11.48
N HIS A 153 -12.89 -5.85 -11.44
CA HIS A 153 -11.81 -5.03 -10.88
C HIS A 153 -10.53 -5.09 -11.73
N ALA A 154 -10.67 -5.24 -13.05
CA ALA A 154 -9.56 -5.54 -13.95
C ALA A 154 -8.40 -4.54 -13.93
N PRO A 155 -8.60 -3.19 -14.00
CA PRO A 155 -7.49 -2.24 -13.98
C PRO A 155 -6.71 -2.28 -12.65
N TYR A 156 -7.44 -2.35 -11.54
CA TYR A 156 -6.84 -2.45 -10.21
C TYR A 156 -6.03 -3.74 -10.06
N THR A 157 -6.62 -4.88 -10.39
CA THR A 157 -5.94 -6.19 -10.38
C THR A 157 -4.66 -6.15 -11.21
N ALA A 158 -4.74 -5.68 -12.48
CA ALA A 158 -3.58 -5.55 -13.36
C ALA A 158 -2.48 -4.69 -12.74
N SER A 159 -2.84 -3.53 -12.15
CA SER A 159 -1.89 -2.64 -11.48
C SER A 159 -1.18 -3.32 -10.29
N LYS A 160 -1.91 -4.14 -9.52
CA LYS A 160 -1.35 -4.81 -8.33
C LYS A 160 -0.48 -6.02 -8.69
N PHE A 161 -0.74 -6.70 -9.80
CA PHE A 161 0.19 -7.68 -10.38
C PHE A 161 1.47 -7.01 -10.87
N ALA A 162 1.36 -5.89 -11.59
CA ALA A 162 2.50 -5.12 -12.07
C ALA A 162 3.40 -4.65 -10.92
N LEU A 163 2.82 -4.17 -9.82
CA LEU A 163 3.59 -3.76 -8.62
C LEU A 163 4.42 -4.89 -8.04
N ARG A 164 3.88 -6.09 -7.94
CA ARG A 164 4.64 -7.24 -7.41
C ARG A 164 5.85 -7.55 -8.27
N GLY A 165 5.66 -7.62 -9.61
CA GLY A 165 6.77 -7.82 -10.53
C GLY A 165 7.83 -6.72 -10.42
N PHE A 166 7.41 -5.46 -10.34
CA PHE A 166 8.31 -4.32 -10.19
C PHE A 166 9.13 -4.37 -8.89
N TYR A 167 8.48 -4.63 -7.75
CA TYR A 167 9.21 -4.73 -6.47
C TYR A 167 10.10 -5.97 -6.39
N ASP A 168 9.80 -7.05 -7.10
CA ASP A 168 10.67 -8.20 -7.20
C ASP A 168 11.94 -7.87 -8.02
N CYS A 169 11.81 -7.18 -9.16
CA CYS A 169 12.97 -6.70 -9.94
C CYS A 169 13.83 -5.76 -9.09
N LEU A 170 13.24 -4.74 -8.46
CA LEU A 170 13.96 -3.79 -7.61
C LEU A 170 14.75 -4.49 -6.49
N ARG A 171 14.16 -5.49 -5.88
CA ARG A 171 14.82 -6.26 -4.80
C ARG A 171 16.04 -7.00 -5.31
N ILE A 172 15.96 -7.60 -6.49
CA ILE A 172 17.07 -8.34 -7.12
C ILE A 172 18.18 -7.37 -7.51
N GLU A 173 17.85 -6.24 -8.12
CA GLU A 173 18.84 -5.21 -8.54
C GLU A 173 19.60 -4.65 -7.33
N LEU A 174 18.89 -4.25 -6.27
CA LEU A 174 19.51 -3.74 -5.05
C LEU A 174 20.37 -4.79 -4.33
N ALA A 175 19.98 -6.07 -4.40
CA ALA A 175 20.80 -7.16 -3.88
C ALA A 175 22.08 -7.39 -4.72
N GLN A 176 22.01 -7.25 -6.04
CA GLN A 176 23.18 -7.32 -6.93
C GLN A 176 24.15 -6.15 -6.69
N GLU A 177 23.62 -4.96 -6.43
CA GLU A 177 24.44 -3.79 -6.06
C GLU A 177 25.04 -3.90 -4.64
N GLY A 178 24.61 -4.85 -3.82
CA GLY A 178 24.96 -4.89 -2.40
C GLY A 178 24.41 -3.70 -1.60
N ALA A 179 23.43 -2.99 -2.13
CA ALA A 179 22.82 -1.82 -1.50
C ALA A 179 22.07 -2.21 -0.22
N PRO A 180 22.29 -1.55 0.94
CA PRO A 180 21.63 -1.86 2.19
C PRO A 180 20.21 -1.28 2.25
N ILE A 181 19.45 -1.42 1.16
CA ILE A 181 18.07 -0.95 0.99
C ILE A 181 17.15 -2.16 0.93
N ALA A 182 16.24 -2.25 1.89
CA ALA A 182 15.27 -3.32 1.95
C ALA A 182 14.01 -2.98 1.15
N VAL A 183 13.40 -3.98 0.49
CA VAL A 183 12.15 -3.82 -0.26
C VAL A 183 11.13 -4.82 0.26
N THR A 184 10.02 -4.32 0.81
CA THR A 184 8.92 -5.15 1.32
C THR A 184 7.61 -4.83 0.59
N THR A 185 6.91 -5.87 0.12
CA THR A 185 5.58 -5.74 -0.48
C THR A 185 4.52 -6.19 0.52
N ILE A 186 3.59 -5.30 0.87
CA ILE A 186 2.45 -5.61 1.73
C ILE A 186 1.27 -6.02 0.84
N LEU A 187 0.57 -7.08 1.22
CA LEU A 187 -0.52 -7.67 0.45
C LEU A 187 -1.81 -7.72 1.30
N PRO A 188 -2.52 -6.58 1.44
CA PRO A 188 -3.77 -6.54 2.18
C PRO A 188 -4.88 -7.33 1.49
N GLY A 189 -5.75 -7.97 2.31
CA GLY A 189 -7.07 -8.40 1.89
C GLY A 189 -8.06 -7.23 1.82
N ALA A 190 -9.34 -7.49 2.06
CA ALA A 190 -10.34 -6.43 2.14
C ALA A 190 -10.19 -5.64 3.45
N ILE A 191 -10.01 -4.32 3.32
CA ILE A 191 -9.76 -3.41 4.45
C ILE A 191 -10.87 -2.36 4.51
N ASP A 192 -11.36 -2.08 5.71
CA ASP A 192 -12.38 -1.06 5.98
C ASP A 192 -11.78 0.35 5.86
N THR A 193 -11.83 0.90 4.67
CA THR A 193 -11.29 2.23 4.34
C THR A 193 -12.21 2.97 3.37
N PRO A 194 -12.09 4.28 3.23
CA PRO A 194 -12.85 5.07 2.25
C PRO A 194 -12.57 4.69 0.78
N PHE A 195 -11.61 3.81 0.53
CA PHE A 195 -11.23 3.34 -0.82
C PHE A 195 -12.42 2.86 -1.65
N PHE A 196 -13.36 2.12 -1.04
CA PHE A 196 -14.55 1.61 -1.73
C PHE A 196 -15.59 2.71 -1.99
N GLU A 197 -15.66 3.71 -1.12
CA GLU A 197 -16.60 4.84 -1.23
C GLU A 197 -16.13 5.86 -2.27
N HIS A 198 -14.79 5.95 -2.45
CA HIS A 198 -14.16 6.84 -3.41
C HIS A 198 -13.83 6.15 -4.74
N ALA A 199 -14.21 4.90 -4.93
CA ALA A 199 -13.97 4.19 -6.18
C ALA A 199 -15.05 4.56 -7.20
N ARG A 200 -14.66 4.78 -8.46
CA ARG A 200 -15.61 4.91 -9.57
C ARG A 200 -16.34 3.59 -9.77
N SER A 201 -17.66 3.64 -9.88
CA SER A 201 -18.50 2.44 -9.99
C SER A 201 -19.35 2.44 -11.24
N LYS A 202 -19.29 1.33 -11.98
CA LYS A 202 -20.21 1.00 -13.09
C LYS A 202 -21.18 -0.12 -12.68
N LEU A 203 -21.27 -0.41 -11.37
CA LEU A 203 -22.12 -1.46 -10.84
C LEU A 203 -23.57 -1.01 -10.60
N GLY A 204 -23.85 0.29 -10.75
CA GLY A 204 -25.13 0.91 -10.36
C GLY A 204 -25.35 0.93 -8.85
N ALA A 205 -24.30 0.72 -8.08
CA ALA A 205 -24.27 0.75 -6.61
C ALA A 205 -22.86 1.08 -6.14
N LEU A 206 -22.72 1.63 -4.92
CA LEU A 206 -21.41 1.77 -4.29
C LEU A 206 -20.73 0.41 -4.17
N PRO A 207 -19.41 0.31 -4.42
CA PRO A 207 -18.66 -0.88 -4.09
C PRO A 207 -18.59 -1.08 -2.56
N LYS A 208 -18.32 -2.31 -2.14
CA LYS A 208 -18.05 -2.63 -0.73
C LYS A 208 -16.93 -3.65 -0.59
N PRO A 209 -16.19 -3.64 0.52
CA PRO A 209 -15.19 -4.67 0.78
C PRO A 209 -15.86 -6.05 0.93
N PRO A 210 -15.37 -7.09 0.22
CA PRO A 210 -15.86 -8.46 0.40
C PRO A 210 -15.36 -9.04 1.73
N PRO A 211 -16.20 -9.74 2.49
CA PRO A 211 -15.80 -10.33 3.76
C PRO A 211 -14.78 -11.48 3.56
N PRO A 212 -13.88 -11.70 4.54
CA PRO A 212 -13.73 -10.98 5.81
C PRO A 212 -13.03 -9.65 5.66
N VAL A 213 -13.52 -8.61 6.39
CA VAL A 213 -13.01 -7.24 6.34
C VAL A 213 -12.14 -6.96 7.57
N TYR A 214 -10.98 -6.35 7.36
CA TYR A 214 -10.01 -6.04 8.41
C TYR A 214 -9.88 -4.53 8.62
N ALA A 215 -9.49 -4.15 9.85
CA ALA A 215 -9.24 -2.76 10.19
C ALA A 215 -7.94 -2.24 9.54
N PRO A 216 -7.90 -0.96 9.11
CA PRO A 216 -6.72 -0.31 8.53
C PRO A 216 -5.47 -0.39 9.42
N GLU A 217 -5.65 -0.35 10.73
CA GLU A 217 -4.58 -0.44 11.72
C GLU A 217 -3.81 -1.77 11.63
N THR A 218 -4.46 -2.86 11.21
CA THR A 218 -3.78 -4.13 10.98
C THR A 218 -2.72 -4.03 9.87
N VAL A 219 -3.00 -3.24 8.83
CA VAL A 219 -2.05 -2.97 7.75
C VAL A 219 -0.98 -1.99 8.22
N ALA A 220 -1.39 -0.92 8.91
CA ALA A 220 -0.48 0.09 9.45
C ALA A 220 0.57 -0.53 10.39
N ASP A 221 0.16 -1.35 11.35
CA ASP A 221 1.09 -2.07 12.25
C ASP A 221 2.03 -3.01 11.47
N THR A 222 1.54 -3.62 10.39
CA THR A 222 2.37 -4.47 9.52
C THR A 222 3.42 -3.64 8.77
N ILE A 223 3.07 -2.45 8.29
CA ILE A 223 4.00 -1.53 7.61
C ILE A 223 5.06 -1.03 8.60
N VAL A 224 4.65 -0.63 9.81
CA VAL A 224 5.60 -0.24 10.88
C VAL A 224 6.54 -1.38 11.23
N PHE A 225 6.02 -2.61 11.38
CA PHE A 225 6.86 -3.79 11.59
C PHE A 225 7.87 -4.01 10.46
N ALA A 226 7.43 -3.89 9.20
CA ALA A 226 8.27 -4.10 8.02
C ALA A 226 9.41 -3.07 7.90
N SER A 227 9.26 -1.85 8.44
CA SER A 227 10.30 -0.82 8.44
C SER A 227 11.54 -1.22 9.23
N THR A 228 11.38 -2.06 10.25
CA THR A 228 12.46 -2.56 11.11
C THR A 228 12.77 -4.05 10.91
N HIS A 229 11.82 -4.81 10.36
CA HIS A 229 11.91 -6.23 10.09
C HIS A 229 11.54 -6.51 8.63
N PRO A 230 12.42 -6.17 7.68
CA PRO A 230 12.10 -6.30 6.26
C PRO A 230 11.81 -7.74 5.87
N ARG A 231 10.81 -7.91 5.01
CA ARG A 231 10.39 -9.19 4.44
C ARG A 231 10.13 -9.00 2.94
N ARG A 232 10.26 -10.05 2.16
CA ARG A 232 9.91 -10.01 0.73
C ARG A 232 8.45 -9.59 0.53
N GLU A 233 7.53 -10.32 1.16
CA GLU A 233 6.08 -10.08 1.09
C GLU A 233 5.43 -10.39 2.44
N ILE A 234 4.47 -9.56 2.84
CA ILE A 234 3.67 -9.79 4.04
C ILE A 234 2.19 -9.74 3.68
N PRO A 235 1.49 -10.88 3.64
CA PRO A 235 0.03 -10.90 3.49
C PRO A 235 -0.64 -10.43 4.78
N VAL A 236 -1.66 -9.57 4.64
CA VAL A 236 -2.42 -9.04 5.77
C VAL A 236 -3.86 -9.52 5.71
N GLY A 237 -4.28 -10.23 6.75
CA GLY A 237 -5.58 -10.86 6.86
C GLY A 237 -5.56 -12.36 6.47
N GLY A 238 -6.34 -13.17 7.19
CA GLY A 238 -6.38 -14.62 6.98
C GLY A 238 -6.92 -15.04 5.61
N ALA A 239 -7.82 -14.23 5.00
CA ALA A 239 -8.30 -14.49 3.64
C ALA A 239 -7.17 -14.44 2.59
N ALA A 240 -6.14 -13.62 2.81
CA ALA A 240 -4.98 -13.56 1.94
C ALA A 240 -4.34 -14.94 1.75
N VAL A 241 -4.30 -15.77 2.79
CA VAL A 241 -3.78 -17.15 2.72
C VAL A 241 -4.59 -18.01 1.80
N GLY A 242 -5.92 -17.94 1.92
CA GLY A 242 -6.83 -18.70 1.05
C GLY A 242 -6.59 -18.38 -0.43
N PHE A 243 -6.40 -17.10 -0.76
CA PHE A 243 -6.08 -16.66 -2.12
C PHE A 243 -4.70 -17.19 -2.58
N PHE A 244 -3.67 -17.11 -1.73
CA PHE A 244 -2.34 -17.65 -2.05
C PHE A 244 -2.36 -19.16 -2.27
N LEU A 245 -3.00 -19.90 -1.39
CA LEU A 245 -3.09 -21.36 -1.50
C LEU A 245 -3.95 -21.78 -2.69
N GLY A 246 -5.10 -21.14 -2.88
CA GLY A 246 -5.99 -21.40 -4.01
C GLY A 246 -5.29 -21.19 -5.35
N GLN A 247 -4.59 -20.08 -5.50
CA GLN A 247 -3.83 -19.77 -6.72
C GLN A 247 -2.68 -20.76 -6.95
N ARG A 248 -2.02 -21.23 -5.90
CA ARG A 248 -0.86 -22.11 -6.01
C ARG A 248 -1.26 -23.59 -6.23
N LEU A 249 -2.37 -24.03 -5.62
CA LEU A 249 -2.78 -25.44 -5.64
C LEU A 249 -3.71 -25.74 -6.80
N SER A 250 -4.68 -24.88 -7.10
CA SER A 250 -5.63 -25.08 -8.19
C SER A 250 -6.24 -23.76 -8.67
N PRO A 251 -5.61 -23.07 -9.63
CA PRO A 251 -6.17 -21.86 -10.23
C PRO A 251 -7.57 -22.10 -10.83
N ALA A 252 -7.78 -23.24 -11.51
CA ALA A 252 -9.05 -23.57 -12.16
C ALA A 252 -10.22 -23.72 -11.18
N ILE A 253 -10.00 -24.35 -10.01
CA ILE A 253 -11.04 -24.45 -8.98
C ILE A 253 -11.35 -23.06 -8.43
N THR A 254 -10.33 -22.23 -8.22
CA THR A 254 -10.51 -20.86 -7.76
C THR A 254 -11.28 -20.03 -8.79
N ASP A 255 -10.99 -20.20 -10.10
CA ASP A 255 -11.77 -19.57 -11.18
C ASP A 255 -13.24 -19.98 -11.14
N ALA A 256 -13.51 -21.28 -11.02
CA ALA A 256 -14.86 -21.80 -10.94
C ALA A 256 -15.63 -21.22 -9.73
N LEU A 257 -14.97 -21.11 -8.57
CA LEU A 257 -15.58 -20.51 -7.37
C LEU A 257 -15.86 -19.02 -7.55
N LEU A 258 -14.92 -18.25 -8.10
CA LEU A 258 -15.08 -16.81 -8.33
C LEU A 258 -16.06 -16.50 -9.47
N SER A 259 -16.28 -17.43 -10.40
CA SER A 259 -17.30 -17.30 -11.44
C SER A 259 -18.74 -17.37 -10.89
N LEU A 260 -18.93 -17.95 -9.70
CA LEU A 260 -20.21 -17.96 -9.03
C LEU A 260 -20.60 -16.53 -8.62
N ARG A 261 -21.71 -16.01 -9.15
CA ARG A 261 -22.16 -14.62 -8.90
C ARG A 261 -22.22 -14.23 -7.43
N ARG A 262 -22.50 -15.17 -6.52
CA ARG A 262 -22.54 -14.91 -5.07
C ARG A 262 -21.16 -14.64 -4.48
N VAL A 263 -20.14 -15.32 -4.96
CA VAL A 263 -18.77 -15.26 -4.44
C VAL A 263 -17.99 -14.13 -5.15
N GLY A 264 -18.12 -14.03 -6.47
CA GLY A 264 -17.43 -13.04 -7.27
C GLY A 264 -18.13 -11.68 -7.25
N SER A 265 -19.06 -11.44 -8.17
CA SER A 265 -19.55 -10.09 -8.46
C SER A 265 -20.48 -9.48 -7.38
N ARG A 266 -21.34 -10.30 -6.73
CA ARG A 266 -22.24 -9.78 -5.70
C ARG A 266 -21.56 -9.42 -4.38
N SER A 267 -20.37 -9.98 -4.13
CA SER A 267 -19.62 -9.66 -2.91
C SER A 267 -19.13 -8.21 -2.89
N PHE A 268 -18.92 -7.60 -4.05
CA PHE A 268 -18.48 -6.20 -4.19
C PHE A 268 -19.62 -5.18 -4.26
N ARG A 269 -20.88 -5.60 -4.49
CA ARG A 269 -22.00 -4.70 -4.68
C ARG A 269 -22.69 -4.36 -3.35
N ASN A 270 -22.75 -3.07 -3.01
CA ASN A 270 -23.49 -2.57 -1.87
C ASN A 270 -25.01 -2.55 -2.16
N THR A 271 -25.82 -2.32 -1.13
CA THR A 271 -27.24 -1.99 -1.25
C THR A 271 -27.47 -0.49 -1.47
N LEU A 272 -26.44 0.34 -1.16
CA LEU A 272 -26.49 1.79 -1.38
C LEU A 272 -26.28 2.11 -2.86
N PRO A 273 -27.06 3.06 -3.42
CA PRO A 273 -26.83 3.53 -4.79
C PRO A 273 -25.48 4.21 -4.91
N ASP A 274 -24.94 4.22 -6.12
CA ASP A 274 -23.76 5.03 -6.44
C ASP A 274 -24.14 6.51 -6.30
N ASN A 275 -23.31 7.27 -5.61
CA ASN A 275 -23.48 8.71 -5.39
C ASN A 275 -22.72 9.57 -6.41
N GLY A 276 -22.01 8.94 -7.36
CA GLY A 276 -21.22 9.61 -8.38
C GLY A 276 -19.94 10.27 -7.85
N THR A 277 -19.58 10.09 -6.60
CA THR A 277 -18.36 10.64 -6.01
C THR A 277 -17.21 9.64 -6.20
N ASP A 278 -16.15 10.06 -6.89
CA ASP A 278 -14.93 9.25 -7.01
C ASP A 278 -13.65 10.09 -6.94
N ASN A 279 -12.53 9.44 -6.68
CA ASN A 279 -11.21 10.06 -6.59
C ASN A 279 -10.27 9.67 -7.75
N VAL A 280 -10.81 9.15 -8.84
CA VAL A 280 -9.99 8.67 -9.97
C VAL A 280 -9.30 9.84 -10.65
N ASP A 281 -10.05 10.84 -11.08
CA ASP A 281 -9.53 12.00 -11.82
C ASP A 281 -9.39 13.25 -10.94
N SER A 282 -10.26 13.42 -9.95
CA SER A 282 -10.29 14.57 -9.06
C SER A 282 -9.99 14.18 -7.60
N THR A 283 -9.84 15.16 -6.74
CA THR A 283 -9.75 14.95 -5.29
C THR A 283 -11.14 15.00 -4.68
N VAL A 284 -11.39 14.16 -3.68
CA VAL A 284 -12.53 14.35 -2.79
C VAL A 284 -12.07 15.28 -1.66
N ASP A 285 -12.66 16.49 -1.58
CA ASP A 285 -12.25 17.50 -0.59
C ASP A 285 -12.88 17.23 0.78
N GLU A 286 -12.35 16.24 1.46
CA GLU A 286 -12.73 15.82 2.80
C GLU A 286 -11.56 15.96 3.78
N PRO A 287 -11.83 16.13 5.10
CA PRO A 287 -10.76 16.23 6.10
C PRO A 287 -9.92 14.96 6.25
N GLY A 288 -10.29 13.90 5.55
CA GLY A 288 -9.65 12.61 5.59
C GLY A 288 -10.07 11.77 6.81
N GLN A 289 -10.18 10.46 6.63
CA GLN A 289 -10.56 9.53 7.67
C GLN A 289 -9.83 8.19 7.50
N VAL A 290 -9.67 7.43 8.59
CA VAL A 290 -9.01 6.13 8.60
C VAL A 290 -9.97 5.04 8.12
N HIS A 291 -11.17 5.00 8.69
CA HIS A 291 -12.16 3.95 8.46
C HIS A 291 -13.12 4.33 7.34
N GLY A 292 -13.63 3.31 6.65
CA GLY A 292 -14.79 3.43 5.77
C GLY A 292 -16.11 3.31 6.55
N SER A 293 -17.21 3.28 5.80
CA SER A 293 -18.57 3.13 6.34
C SER A 293 -19.08 1.68 6.29
N HIS A 294 -18.17 0.67 6.35
CA HIS A 294 -18.57 -0.72 6.26
C HIS A 294 -19.51 -1.14 7.41
N PRO A 295 -20.78 -1.50 7.13
CA PRO A 295 -21.77 -1.78 8.18
C PRO A 295 -21.58 -3.15 8.85
N GLY A 296 -20.67 -3.98 8.34
CA GLY A 296 -20.44 -5.34 8.80
C GLY A 296 -19.36 -5.46 9.88
N ARG A 297 -19.05 -6.72 10.24
CA ARG A 297 -18.01 -7.01 11.23
C ARG A 297 -16.63 -6.70 10.64
N VAL A 298 -15.88 -5.82 11.32
CA VAL A 298 -14.48 -5.50 11.03
C VAL A 298 -13.56 -6.23 12.03
N ILE A 299 -12.59 -6.97 11.51
CA ILE A 299 -11.61 -7.72 12.32
C ILE A 299 -10.44 -6.80 12.65
N ARG A 300 -10.34 -6.40 13.91
CA ARG A 300 -9.32 -5.44 14.39
C ARG A 300 -7.95 -6.07 14.65
N ARG A 301 -7.86 -7.40 14.83
CA ARG A 301 -6.60 -8.11 15.09
C ARG A 301 -6.58 -9.41 14.31
N SER A 302 -5.50 -9.65 13.58
CA SER A 302 -5.29 -10.91 12.86
C SER A 302 -4.10 -11.65 13.50
N ALA A 303 -4.39 -12.75 14.19
CA ALA A 303 -3.36 -13.65 14.73
C ALA A 303 -2.45 -14.18 13.60
N PHE A 304 -3.04 -14.43 12.43
CA PHE A 304 -2.31 -14.85 11.24
C PHE A 304 -1.30 -13.79 10.76
N THR A 305 -1.69 -12.52 10.69
CA THR A 305 -0.78 -11.43 10.27
C THR A 305 0.42 -11.32 11.21
N ARG A 306 0.20 -11.48 12.52
CA ARG A 306 1.30 -11.52 13.50
C ARG A 306 2.22 -12.71 13.25
N LEU A 307 1.67 -13.89 13.05
CA LEU A 307 2.46 -15.10 12.80
C LEU A 307 3.22 -15.03 11.47
N ALA A 308 2.57 -14.55 10.39
CA ALA A 308 3.20 -14.40 9.07
C ALA A 308 4.36 -13.40 9.07
N GLY A 309 4.33 -12.39 9.93
CA GLY A 309 5.43 -11.44 10.12
C GLY A 309 6.62 -12.03 10.91
N THR A 310 6.37 -13.00 11.80
CA THR A 310 7.39 -13.54 12.70
C THR A 310 8.06 -14.82 12.21
N LEU A 311 7.39 -15.63 11.40
CA LEU A 311 7.95 -16.89 10.89
C LEU A 311 8.98 -16.63 9.79
N PRO A 312 10.23 -17.18 9.92
CA PRO A 312 11.20 -17.14 8.83
C PRO A 312 10.69 -17.99 7.66
N ARG A 313 10.68 -17.44 6.45
CA ARG A 313 10.39 -18.20 5.24
C ARG A 313 11.67 -18.83 4.69
N PRO A 314 11.62 -19.99 4.02
CA PRO A 314 12.83 -20.63 3.45
C PRO A 314 13.65 -19.70 2.55
N GLY A 315 13.00 -18.78 1.81
CA GLY A 315 13.67 -17.78 0.97
C GLY A 315 14.43 -16.71 1.75
N ASP A 316 14.00 -16.35 2.97
CA ASP A 316 14.70 -15.34 3.79
C ASP A 316 16.07 -15.85 4.26
N LEU A 317 16.19 -17.17 4.48
CA LEU A 317 17.46 -17.82 4.86
C LEU A 317 18.45 -17.87 3.71
N LEU A 318 17.98 -18.09 2.48
CA LEU A 318 18.83 -18.10 1.28
C LEU A 318 19.34 -16.70 0.95
N THR A 319 18.51 -15.68 1.05
CA THR A 319 18.92 -14.28 0.80
C THR A 319 19.96 -13.81 1.82
N ALA A 320 19.81 -14.20 3.09
CA ALA A 320 20.78 -13.91 4.14
C ALA A 320 22.13 -14.63 3.91
N ALA A 321 22.12 -15.83 3.33
CA ALA A 321 23.33 -16.58 3.01
C ALA A 321 24.10 -15.98 1.80
N VAL A 322 23.38 -15.54 0.78
CA VAL A 322 23.98 -14.89 -0.41
C VAL A 322 24.62 -13.55 -0.05
N SER A 323 23.94 -12.72 0.75
CA SER A 323 24.47 -11.41 1.18
C SER A 323 25.68 -11.53 2.12
N ARG A 324 25.80 -12.62 2.89
CA ARG A 324 27.02 -12.90 3.68
C ARG A 324 28.22 -13.31 2.83
N ARG A 325 28.00 -14.03 1.74
CA ARG A 325 29.09 -14.41 0.81
C ARG A 325 29.70 -13.22 0.09
N HIS A 326 28.87 -12.26 -0.37
CA HIS A 326 29.37 -11.03 -1.01
C HIS A 326 30.21 -10.14 -0.09
N ARG A 327 29.94 -10.13 1.23
CA ARG A 327 30.75 -9.39 2.22
C ARG A 327 32.04 -10.07 2.60
N ALA A 328 32.21 -11.35 2.28
CA ALA A 328 33.43 -12.13 2.60
C ALA A 328 34.44 -12.19 1.41
N THR A 329 34.04 -11.73 0.23
CA THR A 329 34.82 -11.76 -1.00
C THR A 329 35.16 -10.38 -1.57
N GLY A 330 34.79 -9.31 -0.92
CA GLY A 330 35.20 -7.91 -1.18
C GLY A 330 35.88 -7.34 0.06
#